data_a53614aa92de7862ff545bf2398e377a
#
_entry.id   a53614aa92de7862ff545bf2398e377a
#
_cell.length_a   1.000
_cell.length_b   1.000
_cell.length_c   1.000
_cell.angle_alpha   90.00
_cell.angle_beta   90.00
_cell.angle_gamma   90.00
#
_symmetry.space_group_name_H-M   'P 1'
#
loop_
_entity.id
_entity.type
_entity.pdbx_description
1 polymer ?
#
loop_
_entity_poly.entity_id
_entity_poly.type
_entity_poly.pdbx_seq_one_letter_code
_entity_poly.pdbx_strand_id
1 'polypeptide(L)'
;MKTNERIEETLEKLWEQLEENSGGKVLPEILDPEQNVFLNTLVEKGLIEKFQDGIRFTETGREEARLAIRRHRLSERLFHDIIETNQDDMEEAACQMEHVVKKEIEEEICRLLGHPETCPHGKPIPAGTCCQKARLSGDKFVAPLASLKRGEKGVIAYIKAGDSKKLQKLMAMGILPGNPIILTHAFPSFVFTVGYSQYAVDRDMAEAIYVKRGVHDHAK
;
A
#
# COMPACT_ATOMS: atom_id res chain seq x y z
N MET A 1 22.13 -12.51 0.19
CA MET A 1 20.67 -12.72 0.28
C MET A 1 20.40 -14.07 0.91
N LYS A 2 19.45 -14.12 1.84
CA LYS A 2 19.10 -15.37 2.54
C LYS A 2 18.25 -16.24 1.61
N THR A 3 18.34 -17.56 1.75
CA THR A 3 17.57 -18.53 0.94
C THR A 3 16.05 -18.26 0.94
N ASN A 4 15.50 -17.76 2.04
CA ASN A 4 14.07 -17.41 2.12
C ASN A 4 13.69 -16.22 1.24
N GLU A 5 14.53 -15.20 1.13
CA GLU A 5 14.29 -14.03 0.26
C GLU A 5 14.15 -14.46 -1.20
N ARG A 6 15.06 -15.32 -1.68
CA ARG A 6 15.01 -15.88 -3.03
C ARG A 6 13.77 -16.73 -3.30
N ILE A 7 13.29 -17.43 -2.29
CA ILE A 7 12.05 -18.21 -2.38
C ILE A 7 10.85 -17.26 -2.55
N GLU A 8 10.78 -16.17 -1.77
CA GLU A 8 9.72 -15.18 -1.88
C GLU A 8 9.73 -14.48 -3.25
N GLU A 9 10.90 -14.02 -3.71
CA GLU A 9 11.07 -13.45 -5.06
C GLU A 9 10.61 -14.40 -6.17
N THR A 10 10.92 -15.71 -6.03
CA THR A 10 10.48 -16.71 -7.01
C THR A 10 8.96 -16.89 -6.99
N LEU A 11 8.34 -16.89 -5.80
CA LEU A 11 6.87 -16.95 -5.65
C LEU A 11 6.19 -15.73 -6.26
N GLU A 12 6.78 -14.55 -6.13
CA GLU A 12 6.27 -13.31 -6.73
C GLU A 12 6.29 -13.36 -8.24
N LYS A 13 7.41 -13.76 -8.83
CA LYS A 13 7.52 -13.94 -10.27
C LYS A 13 6.51 -14.95 -10.83
N LEU A 14 6.32 -16.06 -10.12
CA LEU A 14 5.29 -17.04 -10.48
C LEU A 14 3.87 -16.45 -10.36
N TRP A 15 3.62 -15.59 -9.36
CA TRP A 15 2.34 -14.91 -9.20
C TRP A 15 2.07 -13.91 -10.32
N GLU A 16 3.04 -13.06 -10.66
CA GLU A 16 2.93 -12.09 -11.75
C GLU A 16 2.56 -12.77 -13.07
N GLN A 17 3.16 -13.92 -13.32
CA GLN A 17 2.84 -14.71 -14.52
C GLN A 17 1.43 -15.29 -14.52
N LEU A 18 0.92 -15.67 -13.35
CA LEU A 18 -0.47 -16.11 -13.24
C LEU A 18 -1.45 -14.98 -13.50
N GLU A 19 -1.10 -13.75 -13.11
CA GLU A 19 -1.93 -12.56 -13.40
C GLU A 19 -1.93 -12.24 -14.90
N GLU A 20 -0.82 -12.45 -15.60
CA GLU A 20 -0.68 -12.23 -17.04
C GLU A 20 -1.31 -13.36 -17.88
N ASN A 21 -1.30 -14.57 -17.36
CA ASN A 21 -1.79 -15.76 -18.04
C ASN A 21 -3.12 -16.25 -17.47
N SER A 22 -4.21 -16.07 -18.20
CA SER A 22 -5.57 -16.51 -17.83
C SER A 22 -5.73 -18.02 -17.61
N GLY A 23 -4.69 -18.82 -17.84
CA GLY A 23 -4.74 -20.29 -17.82
C GLY A 23 -4.46 -20.95 -16.46
N GLY A 24 -4.11 -20.19 -15.41
CA GLY A 24 -3.82 -20.75 -14.09
C GLY A 24 -2.55 -21.60 -14.00
N LYS A 25 -1.69 -21.54 -15.02
CA LYS A 25 -0.42 -22.26 -15.15
C LYS A 25 0.72 -21.28 -15.39
N VAL A 26 1.88 -21.61 -14.86
CA VAL A 26 3.11 -20.86 -15.08
C VAL A 26 4.09 -21.70 -15.88
N LEU A 27 4.71 -21.10 -16.88
CA LEU A 27 5.73 -21.75 -17.68
C LEU A 27 7.11 -21.53 -17.05
N PRO A 28 7.89 -22.58 -16.75
CA PRO A 28 9.21 -22.45 -16.11
C PRO A 28 10.22 -21.61 -16.91
N GLU A 29 10.02 -21.53 -18.23
CA GLU A 29 10.91 -20.86 -19.18
C GLU A 29 11.01 -19.35 -18.97
N ILE A 30 10.11 -18.76 -18.19
CA ILE A 30 10.05 -17.31 -17.93
C ILE A 30 10.85 -16.93 -16.67
N LEU A 31 11.21 -17.93 -15.86
CA LEU A 31 12.08 -17.70 -14.70
C LEU A 31 13.53 -17.62 -15.17
N ASP A 32 14.26 -16.70 -14.57
CA ASP A 32 15.70 -16.64 -14.80
C ASP A 32 16.42 -17.90 -14.24
N PRO A 33 17.67 -18.19 -14.66
CA PRO A 33 18.40 -19.37 -14.20
C PRO A 33 18.57 -19.45 -12.68
N GLU A 34 18.67 -18.32 -11.98
CA GLU A 34 18.80 -18.30 -10.53
C GLU A 34 17.50 -18.70 -9.85
N GLN A 35 16.36 -18.20 -10.33
CA GLN A 35 15.03 -18.55 -9.83
C GLN A 35 14.69 -20.03 -10.10
N ASN A 36 15.09 -20.57 -11.24
CA ASN A 36 14.87 -21.99 -11.58
C ASN A 36 15.52 -22.95 -10.57
N VAL A 37 16.62 -22.56 -9.94
CA VAL A 37 17.28 -23.37 -8.88
C VAL A 37 16.34 -23.57 -7.70
N PHE A 38 15.49 -22.59 -7.38
CA PHE A 38 14.59 -22.65 -6.23
C PHE A 38 13.28 -23.41 -6.50
N LEU A 39 12.94 -23.73 -7.75
CA LEU A 39 11.73 -24.49 -8.08
C LEU A 39 11.66 -25.85 -7.36
N ASN A 40 12.78 -26.56 -7.24
CA ASN A 40 12.81 -27.83 -6.52
C ASN A 40 12.55 -27.63 -5.02
N THR A 41 13.14 -26.59 -4.43
CA THR A 41 12.88 -26.22 -3.04
C THR A 41 11.41 -25.86 -2.80
N LEU A 42 10.77 -25.17 -3.74
CA LEU A 42 9.34 -24.86 -3.65
C LEU A 42 8.47 -26.12 -3.73
N VAL A 43 8.84 -27.12 -4.54
CA VAL A 43 8.18 -28.43 -4.59
C VAL A 43 8.36 -29.18 -3.27
N GLU A 44 9.59 -29.24 -2.75
CA GLU A 44 9.90 -29.91 -1.48
C GLU A 44 9.15 -29.27 -0.28
N LYS A 45 8.94 -27.96 -0.33
CA LYS A 45 8.13 -27.22 0.65
C LYS A 45 6.61 -27.38 0.43
N GLY A 46 6.18 -28.04 -0.64
CA GLY A 46 4.77 -28.21 -0.97
C GLY A 46 4.07 -26.90 -1.37
N LEU A 47 4.81 -25.94 -1.92
CA LEU A 47 4.27 -24.64 -2.35
C LEU A 47 3.84 -24.65 -3.82
N ILE A 48 4.46 -25.48 -4.63
CA ILE A 48 4.13 -25.67 -6.05
C ILE A 48 4.12 -27.15 -6.43
N GLU A 49 3.41 -27.44 -7.50
CA GLU A 49 3.38 -28.74 -8.18
C GLU A 49 3.83 -28.58 -9.62
N LYS A 50 4.69 -29.50 -10.08
CA LYS A 50 5.16 -29.55 -11.47
C LYS A 50 4.33 -30.55 -12.28
N PHE A 51 3.87 -30.12 -13.44
CA PHE A 51 3.14 -30.90 -14.42
C PHE A 51 3.89 -30.92 -15.75
N GLN A 52 3.50 -31.75 -16.68
CA GLN A 52 4.10 -31.78 -18.03
C GLN A 52 3.90 -30.45 -18.79
N ASP A 53 2.84 -29.73 -18.48
CA ASP A 53 2.40 -28.51 -19.14
C ASP A 53 2.64 -27.23 -18.31
N GLY A 54 3.43 -27.30 -17.23
CA GLY A 54 3.79 -26.15 -16.43
C GLY A 54 3.78 -26.36 -14.91
N ILE A 55 3.79 -25.27 -14.18
CA ILE A 55 3.81 -25.21 -12.71
C ILE A 55 2.47 -24.67 -12.23
N ARG A 56 1.97 -25.20 -11.11
CA ARG A 56 0.80 -24.68 -10.41
C ARG A 56 1.13 -24.46 -8.94
N PHE A 57 0.54 -23.45 -8.35
CA PHE A 57 0.57 -23.31 -6.91
C PHE A 57 -0.31 -24.35 -6.24
N THR A 58 0.17 -24.90 -5.11
CA THR A 58 -0.71 -25.50 -4.13
C THR A 58 -1.55 -24.41 -3.45
N GLU A 59 -2.53 -24.76 -2.64
CA GLU A 59 -3.30 -23.78 -1.86
C GLU A 59 -2.39 -22.98 -0.92
N THR A 60 -1.48 -23.66 -0.22
CA THR A 60 -0.48 -23.03 0.66
C THR A 60 0.45 -22.11 -0.14
N GLY A 61 0.97 -22.59 -1.28
CA GLY A 61 1.86 -21.78 -2.10
C GLY A 61 1.19 -20.56 -2.71
N ARG A 62 -0.09 -20.66 -3.07
CA ARG A 62 -0.89 -19.52 -3.55
C ARG A 62 -1.05 -18.46 -2.46
N GLU A 63 -1.31 -18.87 -1.22
CA GLU A 63 -1.43 -17.93 -0.11
C GLU A 63 -0.09 -17.26 0.23
N GLU A 64 1.02 -18.02 0.25
CA GLU A 64 2.36 -17.47 0.47
C GLU A 64 2.75 -16.47 -0.63
N ALA A 65 2.54 -16.81 -1.91
CA ALA A 65 2.79 -15.92 -3.03
C ALA A 65 1.90 -14.66 -2.97
N ARG A 66 0.62 -14.83 -2.59
CA ARG A 66 -0.32 -13.72 -2.40
C ARG A 66 0.16 -12.74 -1.32
N LEU A 67 0.72 -13.25 -0.23
CA LEU A 67 1.26 -12.43 0.86
C LEU A 67 2.57 -11.75 0.45
N ALA A 68 3.43 -12.42 -0.28
CA ALA A 68 4.68 -11.86 -0.78
C ALA A 68 4.39 -10.67 -1.73
N ILE A 69 3.63 -10.90 -2.79
CA ILE A 69 3.30 -9.84 -3.76
C ILE A 69 2.51 -8.70 -3.14
N ARG A 70 1.70 -8.97 -2.11
CA ARG A 70 1.00 -7.93 -1.38
C ARG A 70 1.97 -7.04 -0.61
N ARG A 71 2.96 -7.60 0.11
CA ARG A 71 3.98 -6.83 0.83
C ARG A 71 4.78 -5.97 -0.13
N HIS A 72 5.22 -6.56 -1.25
CA HIS A 72 5.94 -5.85 -2.30
C HIS A 72 5.15 -4.62 -2.79
N ARG A 73 3.94 -4.82 -3.29
CA ARG A 73 3.11 -3.75 -3.88
C ARG A 73 2.65 -2.69 -2.87
N LEU A 74 2.49 -3.05 -1.60
CA LEU A 74 2.26 -2.07 -0.53
C LEU A 74 3.52 -1.25 -0.22
N SER A 75 4.70 -1.88 -0.28
CA SER A 75 5.97 -1.17 -0.13
C SER A 75 6.21 -0.19 -1.28
N GLU A 76 5.95 -0.59 -2.53
CA GLU A 76 5.97 0.33 -3.68
C GLU A 76 5.06 1.54 -3.46
N ARG A 77 3.83 1.32 -3.00
CA ARG A 77 2.89 2.41 -2.70
C ARG A 77 3.38 3.33 -1.59
N LEU A 78 3.99 2.76 -0.54
CA LEU A 78 4.54 3.54 0.57
C LEU A 78 5.68 4.45 0.08
N PHE A 79 6.62 3.91 -0.68
CA PHE A 79 7.75 4.68 -1.22
C PHE A 79 7.30 5.72 -2.23
N HIS A 80 6.36 5.36 -3.12
CA HIS A 80 5.83 6.28 -4.12
C HIS A 80 4.96 7.40 -3.51
N ASP A 81 4.01 7.05 -2.63
CA ASP A 81 2.96 7.98 -2.19
C ASP A 81 3.35 8.81 -0.97
N ILE A 82 4.22 8.29 -0.10
CA ILE A 82 4.57 8.92 1.17
C ILE A 82 6.01 9.45 1.17
N ILE A 83 6.95 8.66 0.64
CA ILE A 83 8.38 9.02 0.68
C ILE A 83 8.77 9.78 -0.59
N GLU A 84 7.96 9.67 -1.67
CA GLU A 84 8.16 10.36 -2.94
C GLU A 84 9.51 10.05 -3.60
N THR A 85 9.93 8.78 -3.54
CA THR A 85 11.15 8.29 -4.22
C THR A 85 10.97 8.26 -5.73
N ASN A 86 12.07 8.33 -6.48
CA ASN A 86 12.05 8.04 -7.91
C ASN A 86 11.77 6.54 -8.15
N GLN A 87 11.47 6.16 -9.39
CA GLN A 87 11.00 4.81 -9.72
C GLN A 87 12.07 3.74 -9.43
N ASP A 88 13.31 3.97 -9.81
CA ASP A 88 14.39 2.98 -9.65
C ASP A 88 14.67 2.70 -8.17
N ASP A 89 14.80 3.76 -7.35
CA ASP A 89 15.00 3.65 -5.90
C ASP A 89 13.78 3.02 -5.20
N MET A 90 12.57 3.28 -5.71
CA MET A 90 11.33 2.70 -5.19
C MET A 90 11.32 1.18 -5.36
N GLU A 91 11.65 0.68 -6.56
CA GLU A 91 11.65 -0.75 -6.87
C GLU A 91 12.68 -1.50 -6.01
N GLU A 92 13.91 -0.97 -5.92
CA GLU A 92 14.96 -1.56 -5.09
C GLU A 92 14.58 -1.57 -3.59
N ALA A 93 14.08 -0.44 -3.07
CA ALA A 93 13.68 -0.33 -1.67
C ALA A 93 12.47 -1.21 -1.33
N ALA A 94 11.49 -1.33 -2.23
CA ALA A 94 10.32 -2.19 -2.05
C ALA A 94 10.72 -3.66 -1.97
N CYS A 95 11.59 -4.12 -2.87
CA CYS A 95 12.12 -5.47 -2.88
C CYS A 95 12.87 -5.82 -1.59
N GLN A 96 13.63 -4.90 -1.02
CA GLN A 96 14.32 -5.13 0.25
C GLN A 96 13.36 -5.12 1.45
N MET A 97 12.39 -4.21 1.45
CA MET A 97 11.46 -4.01 2.56
C MET A 97 10.50 -5.19 2.74
N GLU A 98 10.00 -5.79 1.67
CA GLU A 98 9.01 -6.88 1.73
C GLU A 98 9.46 -8.08 2.57
N HIS A 99 10.76 -8.38 2.57
CA HIS A 99 11.34 -9.51 3.30
C HIS A 99 11.43 -9.29 4.82
N VAL A 100 11.36 -8.04 5.27
CA VAL A 100 11.45 -7.67 6.69
C VAL A 100 10.10 -7.25 7.28
N VAL A 101 9.12 -6.95 6.42
CA VAL A 101 7.79 -6.51 6.85
C VAL A 101 6.98 -7.70 7.40
N LYS A 102 6.68 -7.66 8.69
CA LYS A 102 5.78 -8.62 9.34
C LYS A 102 4.32 -8.29 9.03
N LYS A 103 3.45 -9.29 9.17
CA LYS A 103 2.00 -9.17 8.89
C LYS A 103 1.33 -7.99 9.59
N GLU A 104 1.68 -7.74 10.84
CA GLU A 104 1.11 -6.64 11.62
C GLU A 104 1.49 -5.28 11.05
N ILE A 105 2.75 -5.15 10.59
CA ILE A 105 3.27 -3.92 9.95
C ILE A 105 2.63 -3.75 8.56
N GLU A 106 2.51 -4.82 7.78
CA GLU A 106 1.82 -4.82 6.48
C GLU A 106 0.39 -4.28 6.59
N GLU A 107 -0.37 -4.75 7.59
CA GLU A 107 -1.73 -4.27 7.81
C GLU A 107 -1.78 -2.78 8.17
N GLU A 108 -0.83 -2.29 8.98
CA GLU A 108 -0.74 -0.86 9.33
C GLU A 108 -0.32 0.00 8.13
N ILE A 109 0.63 -0.47 7.29
CA ILE A 109 0.97 0.19 6.02
C ILE A 109 -0.26 0.27 5.12
N CYS A 110 -0.99 -0.83 4.97
CA CYS A 110 -2.20 -0.86 4.16
C CYS A 110 -3.27 0.13 4.68
N ARG A 111 -3.45 0.24 6.01
CA ARG A 111 -4.36 1.20 6.63
C ARG A 111 -3.89 2.64 6.43
N LEU A 112 -2.59 2.89 6.59
CA LEU A 112 -1.99 4.20 6.37
C LEU A 112 -2.23 4.69 4.95
N LEU A 113 -2.08 3.80 3.98
CA LEU A 113 -2.31 4.09 2.55
C LEU A 113 -3.80 4.14 2.16
N GLY A 114 -4.74 3.89 3.09
CA GLY A 114 -6.17 3.91 2.84
C GLY A 114 -6.70 2.72 2.04
N HIS A 115 -6.07 1.55 2.20
CA HIS A 115 -6.42 0.29 1.53
C HIS A 115 -6.34 0.38 0.00
N PRO A 116 -5.17 0.68 -0.58
CA PRO A 116 -5.03 0.85 -2.02
C PRO A 116 -5.37 -0.47 -2.75
N GLU A 117 -6.00 -0.35 -3.91
CA GLU A 117 -6.40 -1.49 -4.75
C GLU A 117 -5.32 -1.84 -5.79
N THR A 118 -4.48 -0.87 -6.14
CA THR A 118 -3.41 -1.04 -7.15
C THR A 118 -2.10 -0.44 -6.68
N CYS A 119 -0.98 -1.01 -7.11
CA CYS A 119 0.35 -0.44 -6.93
C CYS A 119 0.60 0.72 -7.93
N PRO A 120 1.73 1.46 -7.85
CA PRO A 120 2.04 2.54 -8.79
C PRO A 120 2.08 2.10 -10.26
N HIS A 121 2.40 0.83 -10.53
CA HIS A 121 2.40 0.22 -11.87
C HIS A 121 1.01 -0.20 -12.36
N GLY A 122 -0.06 0.06 -11.59
CA GLY A 122 -1.43 -0.33 -11.93
C GLY A 122 -1.76 -1.81 -11.69
N LYS A 123 -0.85 -2.60 -11.12
CA LYS A 123 -1.09 -4.02 -10.78
C LYS A 123 -1.95 -4.13 -9.52
N PRO A 124 -2.88 -5.11 -9.41
CA PRO A 124 -3.77 -5.23 -8.27
C PRO A 124 -3.03 -5.60 -6.99
N ILE A 125 -3.36 -4.97 -5.88
CA ILE A 125 -2.86 -5.35 -4.55
C ILE A 125 -3.84 -6.35 -3.94
N PRO A 126 -3.44 -7.62 -3.69
CA PRO A 126 -4.32 -8.59 -3.07
C PRO A 126 -4.89 -8.10 -1.74
N ALA A 127 -6.21 -8.22 -1.54
CA ALA A 127 -6.87 -7.75 -0.33
C ALA A 127 -6.45 -8.57 0.90
N GLY A 128 -6.08 -7.90 2.00
CA GLY A 128 -5.82 -8.52 3.30
C GLY A 128 -7.03 -8.47 4.23
N THR A 129 -6.88 -9.02 5.44
CA THR A 129 -7.95 -9.01 6.47
C THR A 129 -8.34 -7.60 6.88
N CYS A 130 -7.39 -6.66 6.91
CA CYS A 130 -7.64 -5.24 7.17
C CYS A 130 -8.55 -4.61 6.10
N CYS A 131 -8.39 -4.97 4.83
CA CYS A 131 -9.23 -4.48 3.73
C CYS A 131 -10.67 -5.02 3.83
N GLN A 132 -10.82 -6.30 4.20
CA GLN A 132 -12.15 -6.91 4.39
C GLN A 132 -12.90 -6.23 5.54
N LYS A 133 -12.22 -5.98 6.67
CA LYS A 133 -12.79 -5.25 7.81
C LYS A 133 -13.20 -3.83 7.41
N ALA A 134 -12.35 -3.10 6.69
CA ALA A 134 -12.64 -1.76 6.24
C ALA A 134 -13.84 -1.70 5.27
N ARG A 135 -13.98 -2.68 4.38
CA ARG A 135 -15.16 -2.79 3.49
C ARG A 135 -16.45 -3.02 4.26
N LEU A 136 -16.42 -3.84 5.32
CA LEU A 136 -17.60 -4.13 6.16
C LEU A 136 -18.00 -2.95 7.03
N SER A 137 -17.04 -2.20 7.58
CA SER A 137 -17.31 -1.03 8.42
C SER A 137 -17.68 0.22 7.61
N GLY A 138 -17.36 0.24 6.32
CA GLY A 138 -17.48 1.44 5.47
C GLY A 138 -16.49 2.55 5.81
N ASP A 139 -15.57 2.29 6.74
CA ASP A 139 -14.58 3.26 7.22
C ASP A 139 -13.28 3.15 6.44
N LYS A 140 -12.98 4.17 5.65
CA LYS A 140 -11.60 4.42 5.22
C LYS A 140 -10.86 5.05 6.40
N PHE A 141 -9.97 4.28 7.01
CA PHE A 141 -9.20 4.72 8.18
C PHE A 141 -8.34 5.96 7.88
N VAL A 142 -7.78 6.04 6.68
CA VAL A 142 -7.11 7.23 6.15
C VAL A 142 -7.75 7.60 4.81
N ALA A 143 -8.09 8.87 4.65
CA ALA A 143 -8.72 9.37 3.43
C ALA A 143 -8.35 10.84 3.19
N PRO A 144 -8.41 11.32 1.92
CA PRO A 144 -8.21 12.74 1.62
C PRO A 144 -9.21 13.62 2.37
N LEU A 145 -8.77 14.79 2.82
CA LEU A 145 -9.64 15.80 3.44
C LEU A 145 -10.86 16.11 2.59
N ALA A 146 -10.69 16.10 1.25
CA ALA A 146 -11.76 16.33 0.30
C ALA A 146 -12.92 15.31 0.39
N SER A 147 -12.68 14.12 0.97
CA SER A 147 -13.69 13.07 1.14
C SER A 147 -14.36 13.07 2.51
N LEU A 148 -13.91 13.94 3.44
CA LEU A 148 -14.52 14.05 4.77
C LEU A 148 -15.90 14.74 4.66
N LYS A 149 -16.77 14.39 5.60
CA LYS A 149 -18.06 15.06 5.77
C LYS A 149 -17.90 16.30 6.65
N ARG A 150 -18.78 17.26 6.46
CA ARG A 150 -18.84 18.44 7.33
C ARG A 150 -18.97 18.03 8.80
N GLY A 151 -18.14 18.60 9.66
CA GLY A 151 -18.05 18.29 11.10
C GLY A 151 -17.20 17.07 11.44
N GLU A 152 -16.72 16.34 10.43
CA GLU A 152 -15.86 15.19 10.65
C GLU A 152 -14.49 15.61 11.15
N LYS A 153 -13.97 14.84 12.12
CA LYS A 153 -12.71 15.08 12.81
C LYS A 153 -11.71 13.97 12.48
N GLY A 154 -10.44 14.32 12.56
CA GLY A 154 -9.37 13.35 12.42
C GLY A 154 -8.02 13.94 12.80
N VAL A 155 -6.98 13.21 12.46
CA VAL A 155 -5.59 13.65 12.60
C VAL A 155 -4.94 13.59 11.23
N ILE A 156 -4.17 14.60 10.86
CA ILE A 156 -3.42 14.60 9.60
C ILE A 156 -2.43 13.47 9.65
N ALA A 157 -2.59 12.50 8.76
CA ALA A 157 -1.72 11.33 8.65
C ALA A 157 -0.45 11.67 7.86
N TYR A 158 -0.63 12.23 6.68
CA TYR A 158 0.44 12.69 5.79
C TYR A 158 -0.10 13.69 4.77
N ILE A 159 0.82 14.35 4.06
CA ILE A 159 0.51 15.24 2.94
C ILE A 159 1.15 14.65 1.69
N LYS A 160 0.32 14.29 0.69
CA LYS A 160 0.76 13.85 -0.62
C LYS A 160 0.76 15.05 -1.56
N ALA A 161 1.88 15.73 -1.67
CA ALA A 161 2.03 16.87 -2.55
C ALA A 161 3.15 16.55 -3.56
N GLY A 162 2.80 16.16 -4.77
CA GLY A 162 3.75 15.95 -5.88
C GLY A 162 4.46 17.24 -6.33
N ASP A 163 4.22 18.37 -5.66
CA ASP A 163 4.88 19.65 -5.86
C ASP A 163 5.42 20.17 -4.52
N SER A 164 6.74 20.33 -4.45
CA SER A 164 7.44 20.84 -3.27
C SER A 164 6.93 22.21 -2.81
N LYS A 165 6.45 23.07 -3.73
CA LYS A 165 5.87 24.39 -3.38
C LYS A 165 4.53 24.25 -2.67
N LYS A 166 3.69 23.28 -3.10
CA LYS A 166 2.41 22.98 -2.43
C LYS A 166 2.66 22.46 -1.01
N LEU A 167 3.63 21.55 -0.86
CA LEU A 167 4.03 21.03 0.44
C LEU A 167 4.54 22.13 1.37
N GLN A 168 5.47 22.95 0.90
CA GLN A 168 6.01 24.09 1.67
C GLN A 168 4.91 25.07 2.11
N LYS A 169 3.94 25.36 1.23
CA LYS A 169 2.81 26.23 1.54
C LYS A 169 1.95 25.66 2.67
N LEU A 170 1.59 24.40 2.61
CA LEU A 170 0.82 23.71 3.65
C LEU A 170 1.59 23.68 4.98
N MET A 171 2.88 23.34 4.94
CA MET A 171 3.73 23.32 6.13
C MET A 171 3.89 24.72 6.76
N ALA A 172 4.08 25.76 5.95
CA ALA A 172 4.16 27.15 6.42
C ALA A 172 2.85 27.63 7.08
N MET A 173 1.72 27.06 6.70
CA MET A 173 0.42 27.30 7.35
C MET A 173 0.24 26.49 8.64
N GLY A 174 1.23 25.67 9.05
CA GLY A 174 1.13 24.81 10.23
C GLY A 174 0.28 23.55 10.01
N ILE A 175 -0.04 23.20 8.78
CA ILE A 175 -0.74 21.97 8.42
C ILE A 175 0.32 20.86 8.38
N LEU A 176 0.48 20.16 9.49
CA LEU A 176 1.55 19.16 9.69
C LEU A 176 0.96 17.80 10.10
N PRO A 177 1.60 16.68 9.70
CA PRO A 177 1.25 15.38 10.24
C PRO A 177 1.21 15.36 11.76
N GLY A 178 0.24 14.63 12.32
CA GLY A 178 0.00 14.55 13.77
C GLY A 178 -0.95 15.62 14.30
N ASN A 179 -1.23 16.70 13.58
CA ASN A 179 -2.15 17.73 14.04
C ASN A 179 -3.62 17.30 13.88
N PRO A 180 -4.48 17.60 14.89
CA PRO A 180 -5.92 17.38 14.77
C PRO A 180 -6.53 18.35 13.75
N ILE A 181 -7.49 17.85 12.98
CA ILE A 181 -8.18 18.60 11.93
C ILE A 181 -9.68 18.36 11.99
N ILE A 182 -10.46 19.39 11.72
CA ILE A 182 -11.93 19.33 11.65
C ILE A 182 -12.37 20.03 10.40
N LEU A 183 -13.09 19.30 9.49
CA LEU A 183 -13.69 19.89 8.30
C LEU A 183 -14.97 20.63 8.67
N THR A 184 -15.03 21.93 8.45
CA THR A 184 -16.19 22.77 8.76
C THR A 184 -17.12 22.99 7.56
N HIS A 185 -16.54 23.15 6.35
CA HIS A 185 -17.29 23.30 5.10
C HIS A 185 -16.54 22.57 3.95
N ALA A 186 -17.32 22.04 2.99
CA ALA A 186 -16.79 21.34 1.82
C ALA A 186 -17.12 22.05 0.48
N PHE A 187 -17.85 23.14 0.51
CA PHE A 187 -18.23 23.90 -0.68
C PHE A 187 -18.47 25.39 -0.33
N PRO A 188 -18.07 26.35 -1.19
CA PRO A 188 -17.33 26.20 -2.44
C PRO A 188 -15.86 25.84 -2.28
N SER A 189 -15.30 26.07 -1.11
CA SER A 189 -13.94 25.72 -0.71
C SER A 189 -13.97 24.77 0.48
N PHE A 190 -12.90 24.03 0.67
CA PHE A 190 -12.73 23.20 1.86
C PHE A 190 -12.23 24.06 3.00
N VAL A 191 -13.10 24.31 3.99
CA VAL A 191 -12.77 25.09 5.20
C VAL A 191 -12.61 24.12 6.35
N PHE A 192 -11.48 24.21 7.04
CA PHE A 192 -11.15 23.33 8.15
C PHE A 192 -10.33 24.07 9.22
N THR A 193 -10.31 23.51 10.42
CA THR A 193 -9.51 24.03 11.54
C THR A 193 -8.39 23.05 11.88
N VAL A 194 -7.20 23.60 12.14
CA VAL A 194 -6.05 22.89 12.72
C VAL A 194 -5.59 23.70 13.94
N GLY A 195 -5.69 23.10 15.11
CA GLY A 195 -5.50 23.84 16.36
C GLY A 195 -6.49 24.99 16.49
N TYR A 196 -5.99 26.20 16.65
CA TYR A 196 -6.81 27.42 16.77
C TYR A 196 -6.97 28.18 15.44
N SER A 197 -6.36 27.71 14.36
CA SER A 197 -6.37 28.40 13.07
C SER A 197 -7.39 27.77 12.13
N GLN A 198 -8.06 28.61 11.35
CA GLN A 198 -8.99 28.18 10.30
C GLN A 198 -8.38 28.46 8.93
N TYR A 199 -8.51 27.50 8.04
CA TYR A 199 -7.97 27.57 6.70
C TYR A 199 -9.06 27.29 5.67
N ALA A 200 -8.93 27.94 4.50
CA ALA A 200 -9.73 27.65 3.33
C ALA A 200 -8.79 27.27 2.19
N VAL A 201 -9.02 26.11 1.59
CA VAL A 201 -8.22 25.61 0.49
C VAL A 201 -9.13 25.16 -0.67
N ASP A 202 -8.54 25.08 -1.86
CA ASP A 202 -9.19 24.47 -3.02
C ASP A 202 -9.24 22.95 -2.92
N ARG A 203 -9.88 22.32 -3.91
CA ARG A 203 -10.04 20.87 -3.96
C ARG A 203 -8.69 20.15 -4.07
N ASP A 204 -7.79 20.65 -4.91
CA ASP A 204 -6.48 20.03 -5.15
C ASP A 204 -5.63 19.99 -3.89
N MET A 205 -5.69 21.05 -3.08
CA MET A 205 -5.02 21.06 -1.78
C MET A 205 -5.71 20.15 -0.76
N ALA A 206 -7.04 20.09 -0.78
CA ALA A 206 -7.79 19.20 0.11
C ALA A 206 -7.59 17.72 -0.24
N GLU A 207 -7.38 17.39 -1.52
CA GLU A 207 -7.04 16.03 -1.97
C GLU A 207 -5.62 15.61 -1.58
N ALA A 208 -4.71 16.57 -1.36
CA ALA A 208 -3.35 16.30 -0.93
C ALA A 208 -3.21 16.04 0.58
N ILE A 209 -4.17 16.47 1.41
CA ILE A 209 -4.13 16.29 2.86
C ILE A 209 -4.84 15.00 3.23
N TYR A 210 -4.11 14.01 3.69
CA TYR A 210 -4.66 12.72 4.12
C TYR A 210 -4.92 12.73 5.62
N VAL A 211 -6.13 12.36 6.00
CA VAL A 211 -6.65 12.44 7.38
C VAL A 211 -7.00 11.03 7.88
N LYS A 212 -6.42 10.66 9.01
CA LYS A 212 -6.77 9.47 9.78
C LYS A 212 -8.05 9.74 10.56
N ARG A 213 -9.11 8.98 10.25
CA ARG A 213 -10.43 9.10 10.91
C ARG A 213 -10.47 8.29 12.19
N GLY A 214 -11.43 8.58 13.06
CA GLY A 214 -11.74 7.75 14.24
C GLY A 214 -10.72 7.81 15.38
N VAL A 215 -9.80 8.77 15.38
CA VAL A 215 -8.97 9.03 16.56
C VAL A 215 -9.82 9.79 17.57
N HIS A 216 -10.44 9.06 18.51
CA HIS A 216 -10.97 9.68 19.71
C HIS A 216 -9.80 10.32 20.45
N ASP A 217 -9.96 11.58 20.82
CA ASP A 217 -9.02 12.33 21.67
C ASP A 217 -8.63 11.48 22.88
N HIS A 218 -7.45 10.88 22.84
CA HIS A 218 -6.72 10.52 24.05
C HIS A 218 -5.92 11.77 24.47
N ALA A 219 -6.64 12.86 24.74
CA ALA A 219 -6.08 13.95 25.51
C ALA A 219 -5.89 13.45 26.94
N LYS A 220 -4.64 13.21 27.31
CA LYS A 220 -4.20 13.24 28.69
C LYS A 220 -3.66 14.63 28.98
#